data_5d38e35c5576e33a28833e7073f0b7e0
#
_entry.id   5d38e35c5576e33a28833e7073f0b7e0
#
_cell.length_a   1.000
_cell.length_b   1.000
_cell.length_c   1.000
_cell.angle_alpha   90.00
_cell.angle_beta   90.00
_cell.angle_gamma   90.00
#
_symmetry.space_group_name_H-M   'P 1'
#
loop_
_entity.id
_entity.type
_entity.pdbx_description
1 polymer ?
#
loop_
_entity_poly.entity_id
_entity_poly.type
_entity_poly.pdbx_seq_one_letter_code
_entity_poly.pdbx_strand_id
1 'polypeptide(L)'
;KIGIGGMAGMFAKYAIVDPELMKTVPPKFTAYQGFDALFHSLEGYISNKHNIMGDMIQRAAIENIGHYLARAVKDGNDIEAREHVAYANTMSGYSMVVTSCISEHSMEHAMSAYHPELPHGAGLIMLSKEYFTFWINKHVCDERFIDMAHFLGMKDASKPEDFITALLELQKACGVDDLKMSDYGIKKEEAMTLAKNARATMMRLFVRDPQETTDEEIAGIYERAYR
;
A
#
# COMPACT_ATOMS: atom_id res chain seq x y z
N LYS A 1 -17.60 2.07 -0.29
CA LYS A 1 -16.79 2.21 -1.53
C LYS A 1 -16.59 0.82 -2.14
N ILE A 2 -16.76 0.68 -3.45
CA ILE A 2 -16.66 -0.59 -4.16
C ILE A 2 -15.65 -0.45 -5.29
N GLY A 3 -14.67 -1.35 -5.34
CA GLY A 3 -13.72 -1.43 -6.44
C GLY A 3 -14.34 -2.16 -7.64
N ILE A 4 -14.26 -1.55 -8.83
CA ILE A 4 -14.77 -2.09 -10.09
C ILE A 4 -13.65 -2.50 -11.07
N GLY A 5 -12.40 -2.51 -10.62
CA GLY A 5 -11.25 -2.91 -11.44
C GLY A 5 -11.38 -4.33 -12.01
N GLY A 6 -10.82 -4.56 -13.18
CA GLY A 6 -10.83 -5.87 -13.85
C GLY A 6 -12.11 -6.20 -14.61
N MET A 7 -13.10 -5.32 -14.67
CA MET A 7 -14.28 -5.51 -15.49
C MET A 7 -13.95 -5.35 -16.98
N ALA A 8 -14.63 -6.11 -17.84
CA ALA A 8 -14.47 -6.01 -19.28
C ALA A 8 -14.71 -4.57 -19.77
N GLY A 9 -13.79 -4.05 -20.59
CA GLY A 9 -13.88 -2.69 -21.14
C GLY A 9 -13.35 -1.57 -20.24
N MET A 10 -12.88 -1.86 -19.02
CA MET A 10 -12.28 -0.85 -18.12
C MET A 10 -10.82 -0.52 -18.44
N PHE A 11 -10.13 -1.39 -19.16
CA PHE A 11 -8.74 -1.15 -19.55
C PHE A 11 -8.66 -0.18 -20.73
N ALA A 12 -7.76 0.80 -20.63
CA ALA A 12 -7.42 1.67 -21.75
C ALA A 12 -6.81 0.85 -22.90
N LYS A 13 -7.18 1.19 -24.16
CA LYS A 13 -6.56 0.59 -25.35
C LYS A 13 -5.11 1.03 -25.52
N TYR A 14 -4.81 2.26 -25.12
CA TYR A 14 -3.49 2.87 -25.14
C TYR A 14 -3.33 3.66 -23.85
N ALA A 15 -2.18 3.54 -23.21
CA ALA A 15 -1.81 4.31 -22.05
C ALA A 15 -0.45 4.97 -22.30
N ILE A 16 -0.37 6.28 -22.11
CA ILE A 16 0.87 7.06 -22.21
C ILE A 16 1.29 7.42 -20.79
N VAL A 17 2.47 6.98 -20.38
CA VAL A 17 3.06 7.29 -19.10
C VAL A 17 4.22 8.24 -19.35
N ASP A 18 3.99 9.54 -19.13
CA ASP A 18 4.97 10.59 -19.36
C ASP A 18 5.32 11.26 -18.03
N PRO A 19 6.54 11.05 -17.49
CA PRO A 19 6.96 11.62 -16.21
C PRO A 19 7.02 13.15 -16.23
N GLU A 20 7.17 13.80 -17.40
CA GLU A 20 7.13 15.26 -17.52
C GLU A 20 5.79 15.84 -17.07
N LEU A 21 4.67 15.15 -17.33
CA LEU A 21 3.33 15.57 -16.90
C LEU A 21 3.13 15.48 -15.39
N MET A 22 4.00 14.75 -14.68
CA MET A 22 3.91 14.53 -13.23
C MET A 22 4.66 15.60 -12.42
N LYS A 23 5.44 16.50 -13.06
CA LYS A 23 6.22 17.53 -12.38
C LYS A 23 5.38 18.48 -11.53
N THR A 24 4.14 18.72 -11.93
CA THR A 24 3.22 19.64 -11.24
C THR A 24 2.44 18.98 -10.09
N VAL A 25 2.59 17.67 -9.89
CA VAL A 25 1.95 16.98 -8.75
C VAL A 25 2.60 17.44 -7.45
N PRO A 26 1.82 18.00 -6.50
CA PRO A 26 2.36 18.46 -5.23
C PRO A 26 3.07 17.37 -4.44
N PRO A 27 4.09 17.69 -3.63
CA PRO A 27 4.86 16.70 -2.85
C PRO A 27 4.00 15.74 -2.03
N LYS A 28 2.97 16.26 -1.34
CA LYS A 28 2.03 15.47 -0.55
C LYS A 28 1.31 14.39 -1.38
N PHE A 29 0.82 14.76 -2.56
CA PHE A 29 0.15 13.81 -3.46
C PHE A 29 1.13 12.89 -4.17
N THR A 30 2.36 13.34 -4.45
CA THR A 30 3.43 12.46 -4.92
C THR A 30 3.70 11.35 -3.91
N ALA A 31 3.80 11.68 -2.61
CA ALA A 31 3.95 10.69 -1.54
C ALA A 31 2.76 9.73 -1.51
N TYR A 32 1.53 10.23 -1.46
CA TYR A 32 0.33 9.40 -1.36
C TYR A 32 0.19 8.41 -2.53
N GLN A 33 0.41 8.87 -3.76
CA GLN A 33 0.35 8.01 -4.95
C GLN A 33 1.49 7.01 -4.99
N GLY A 34 2.70 7.40 -4.56
CA GLY A 34 3.84 6.50 -4.47
C GLY A 34 3.64 5.39 -3.44
N PHE A 35 3.08 5.74 -2.27
CA PHE A 35 2.75 4.73 -1.26
C PHE A 35 1.60 3.82 -1.70
N ASP A 36 0.58 4.33 -2.39
CA ASP A 36 -0.48 3.50 -2.97
C ASP A 36 0.10 2.46 -3.94
N ALA A 37 0.98 2.88 -4.85
CA ALA A 37 1.71 1.98 -5.73
C ALA A 37 2.57 0.95 -4.97
N LEU A 38 3.22 1.37 -3.88
CA LEU A 38 3.98 0.49 -3.01
C LEU A 38 3.08 -0.59 -2.39
N PHE A 39 1.98 -0.19 -1.78
CA PHE A 39 1.07 -1.12 -1.10
C PHE A 39 0.43 -2.12 -2.06
N HIS A 40 0.06 -1.72 -3.26
CA HIS A 40 -0.36 -2.66 -4.30
C HIS A 40 0.67 -3.78 -4.54
N SER A 41 1.95 -3.44 -4.53
CA SER A 41 3.03 -4.41 -4.74
C SER A 41 3.34 -5.24 -3.49
N LEU A 42 3.37 -4.61 -2.30
CA LEU A 42 3.58 -5.31 -1.03
C LEU A 42 2.47 -6.32 -0.74
N GLU A 43 1.22 -5.90 -0.89
CA GLU A 43 0.07 -6.78 -0.72
C GLU A 43 0.07 -7.94 -1.72
N GLY A 44 0.35 -7.65 -2.98
CA GLY A 44 0.44 -8.69 -4.00
C GLY A 44 1.55 -9.70 -3.70
N TYR A 45 2.68 -9.23 -3.14
CA TYR A 45 3.83 -10.07 -2.78
C TYR A 45 3.51 -11.05 -1.66
N ILE A 46 2.74 -10.65 -0.65
CA ILE A 46 2.33 -11.54 0.46
C ILE A 46 0.98 -12.23 0.22
N SER A 47 0.28 -11.93 -0.88
CA SER A 47 -1.01 -12.57 -1.21
C SER A 47 -0.89 -14.09 -1.34
N ASN A 48 -1.93 -14.83 -0.95
CA ASN A 48 -2.01 -16.27 -1.24
C ASN A 48 -2.11 -16.60 -2.75
N LYS A 49 -2.17 -15.58 -3.62
CA LYS A 49 -2.12 -15.68 -5.08
C LYS A 49 -0.77 -15.29 -5.68
N HIS A 50 0.24 -15.08 -4.83
CA HIS A 50 1.59 -14.79 -5.31
C HIS A 50 2.08 -15.89 -6.28
N ASN A 51 2.91 -15.49 -7.22
CA ASN A 51 3.51 -16.37 -8.21
C ASN A 51 4.79 -15.73 -8.79
N ILE A 52 5.64 -16.52 -9.44
CA ILE A 52 6.95 -16.07 -9.95
C ILE A 52 6.83 -14.82 -10.84
N MET A 53 5.80 -14.71 -11.68
CA MET A 53 5.61 -13.53 -12.54
C MET A 53 5.25 -12.29 -11.70
N GLY A 54 4.36 -12.45 -10.73
CA GLY A 54 3.98 -11.39 -9.79
C GLY A 54 5.17 -10.95 -8.95
N ASP A 55 5.92 -11.88 -8.39
CA ASP A 55 7.10 -11.61 -7.55
C ASP A 55 8.14 -10.75 -8.29
N MET A 56 8.37 -11.04 -9.57
CA MET A 56 9.28 -10.26 -10.43
C MET A 56 8.82 -8.80 -10.60
N ILE A 57 7.53 -8.61 -10.88
CA ILE A 57 6.91 -7.31 -11.11
C ILE A 57 6.90 -6.50 -9.82
N GLN A 58 6.49 -7.12 -8.71
CA GLN A 58 6.37 -6.50 -7.40
C GLN A 58 7.73 -6.08 -6.85
N ARG A 59 8.73 -6.95 -6.96
CA ARG A 59 10.11 -6.60 -6.60
C ARG A 59 10.57 -5.34 -7.33
N ALA A 60 10.41 -5.30 -8.66
CA ALA A 60 10.81 -4.14 -9.45
C ALA A 60 10.09 -2.85 -9.01
N ALA A 61 8.79 -2.92 -8.69
CA ALA A 61 8.04 -1.79 -8.19
C ALA A 61 8.52 -1.33 -6.81
N ILE A 62 8.68 -2.26 -5.85
CA ILE A 62 9.11 -1.96 -4.48
C ILE A 62 10.51 -1.33 -4.47
N GLU A 63 11.47 -1.91 -5.21
CA GLU A 63 12.84 -1.37 -5.32
C GLU A 63 12.85 0.06 -5.87
N ASN A 64 12.06 0.34 -6.92
CA ASN A 64 12.01 1.68 -7.51
C ASN A 64 11.34 2.70 -6.57
N ILE A 65 10.27 2.34 -5.87
CA ILE A 65 9.66 3.21 -4.85
C ILE A 65 10.64 3.47 -3.71
N GLY A 66 11.27 2.42 -3.17
CA GLY A 66 12.23 2.53 -2.07
C GLY A 66 13.38 3.51 -2.37
N HIS A 67 13.90 3.47 -3.61
CA HIS A 67 15.05 4.30 -3.99
C HIS A 67 14.68 5.72 -4.44
N TYR A 68 13.52 5.91 -5.08
CA TYR A 68 13.24 7.15 -5.80
C TYR A 68 12.08 7.98 -5.26
N LEU A 69 11.15 7.40 -4.46
CA LEU A 69 9.97 8.13 -4.01
C LEU A 69 10.33 9.37 -3.17
N ALA A 70 11.23 9.22 -2.19
CA ALA A 70 11.64 10.34 -1.34
C ALA A 70 12.32 11.47 -2.15
N ARG A 71 13.07 11.13 -3.21
CA ARG A 71 13.66 12.10 -4.14
C ARG A 71 12.56 12.86 -4.91
N ALA A 72 11.59 12.14 -5.48
CA ALA A 72 10.49 12.74 -6.23
C ALA A 72 9.59 13.62 -5.35
N VAL A 73 9.42 13.26 -4.07
CA VAL A 73 8.69 14.08 -3.08
C VAL A 73 9.46 15.35 -2.74
N LYS A 74 10.78 15.24 -2.56
CA LYS A 74 11.65 16.37 -2.19
C LYS A 74 11.80 17.37 -3.33
N ASP A 75 11.97 16.90 -4.57
CA ASP A 75 12.09 17.72 -5.77
C ASP A 75 11.20 17.17 -6.89
N GLY A 76 10.07 17.83 -7.12
CA GLY A 76 9.14 17.46 -8.19
C GLY A 76 9.71 17.59 -9.61
N ASN A 77 10.85 18.26 -9.79
CA ASN A 77 11.55 18.43 -11.07
C ASN A 77 12.66 17.37 -11.27
N ASP A 78 12.94 16.52 -10.29
CA ASP A 78 13.85 15.38 -10.46
C ASP A 78 13.21 14.37 -11.43
N ILE A 79 13.52 14.56 -12.73
CA ILE A 79 12.87 13.78 -13.80
C ILE A 79 13.23 12.30 -13.73
N GLU A 80 14.44 11.96 -13.31
CA GLU A 80 14.85 10.58 -13.11
C GLU A 80 13.98 9.92 -12.02
N ALA A 81 13.83 10.60 -10.88
CA ALA A 81 12.98 10.08 -9.79
C ALA A 81 11.51 9.97 -10.22
N ARG A 82 10.98 10.94 -10.98
CA ARG A 82 9.62 10.87 -11.55
C ARG A 82 9.44 9.69 -12.48
N GLU A 83 10.42 9.43 -13.37
CA GLU A 83 10.40 8.31 -14.30
C GLU A 83 10.35 6.97 -13.56
N HIS A 84 11.21 6.78 -12.55
CA HIS A 84 11.24 5.56 -11.75
C HIS A 84 9.97 5.35 -10.92
N VAL A 85 9.40 6.42 -10.34
CA VAL A 85 8.11 6.33 -9.62
C VAL A 85 6.96 6.03 -10.58
N ALA A 86 6.93 6.64 -11.77
CA ALA A 86 5.93 6.36 -12.80
C ALA A 86 6.02 4.92 -13.31
N TYR A 87 7.24 4.42 -13.52
CA TYR A 87 7.50 3.02 -13.86
C TYR A 87 6.98 2.09 -12.75
N ALA A 88 7.33 2.35 -11.50
CA ALA A 88 6.90 1.53 -10.37
C ALA A 88 5.37 1.50 -10.24
N ASN A 89 4.69 2.64 -10.41
CA ASN A 89 3.23 2.71 -10.40
C ASN A 89 2.63 1.86 -11.54
N THR A 90 3.21 1.90 -12.72
CA THR A 90 2.78 1.06 -13.84
C THR A 90 2.96 -0.43 -13.51
N MET A 91 4.10 -0.83 -12.95
CA MET A 91 4.35 -2.21 -12.51
C MET A 91 3.36 -2.64 -11.43
N SER A 92 3.02 -1.76 -10.48
CA SER A 92 2.01 -2.03 -9.47
C SER A 92 0.62 -2.28 -10.07
N GLY A 93 0.27 -1.58 -11.14
CA GLY A 93 -0.94 -1.85 -11.92
C GLY A 93 -0.94 -3.26 -12.54
N TYR A 94 0.18 -3.70 -13.10
CA TYR A 94 0.33 -5.09 -13.59
C TYR A 94 0.27 -6.11 -12.46
N SER A 95 0.86 -5.82 -11.29
CA SER A 95 0.75 -6.67 -10.10
C SER A 95 -0.70 -6.97 -9.75
N MET A 96 -1.57 -5.96 -9.77
CA MET A 96 -3.01 -6.15 -9.48
C MET A 96 -3.71 -7.12 -10.45
N VAL A 97 -3.25 -7.22 -11.69
CA VAL A 97 -3.80 -8.16 -12.69
C VAL A 97 -3.27 -9.57 -12.46
N VAL A 98 -1.99 -9.71 -12.11
CA VAL A 98 -1.31 -11.00 -12.00
C VAL A 98 -1.55 -11.67 -10.65
N THR A 99 -1.66 -10.90 -9.58
CA THR A 99 -1.86 -11.40 -8.21
C THR A 99 -3.10 -10.82 -7.53
N SER A 100 -3.13 -9.56 -7.20
CA SER A 100 -4.17 -8.72 -6.57
C SER A 100 -3.60 -7.99 -5.36
N CYS A 101 -4.24 -6.88 -4.94
CA CYS A 101 -4.18 -6.44 -3.55
C CYS A 101 -5.01 -7.35 -2.63
N ILE A 102 -4.86 -7.17 -1.33
CA ILE A 102 -5.50 -7.94 -0.26
C ILE A 102 -6.29 -7.02 0.68
N SER A 103 -6.50 -7.40 1.92
CA SER A 103 -7.45 -6.71 2.80
C SER A 103 -7.07 -5.28 3.22
N GLU A 104 -5.79 -4.85 3.15
CA GLU A 104 -5.41 -3.48 3.49
C GLU A 104 -6.17 -2.44 2.65
N HIS A 105 -6.21 -2.65 1.33
CA HIS A 105 -6.98 -1.79 0.43
C HIS A 105 -8.48 -1.80 0.75
N SER A 106 -9.04 -2.95 1.12
CA SER A 106 -10.44 -3.00 1.53
C SER A 106 -10.70 -2.23 2.82
N MET A 107 -9.78 -2.31 3.77
CA MET A 107 -9.82 -1.56 5.01
C MET A 107 -9.78 -0.06 4.74
N GLU A 108 -8.86 0.40 3.90
CA GLU A 108 -8.82 1.82 3.52
C GLU A 108 -10.11 2.25 2.81
N HIS A 109 -10.65 1.44 1.91
CA HIS A 109 -11.91 1.74 1.23
C HIS A 109 -13.07 1.94 2.21
N ALA A 110 -13.10 1.21 3.32
CA ALA A 110 -14.09 1.45 4.37
C ALA A 110 -13.87 2.81 5.05
N MET A 111 -12.62 3.17 5.38
CA MET A 111 -12.31 4.48 5.96
C MET A 111 -12.76 5.63 5.04
N SER A 112 -12.34 5.65 3.78
CA SER A 112 -12.69 6.72 2.83
C SER A 112 -14.17 6.68 2.39
N ALA A 113 -14.89 5.59 2.61
CA ALA A 113 -16.34 5.53 2.40
C ALA A 113 -17.11 6.30 3.45
N TYR A 114 -16.69 6.24 4.72
CA TYR A 114 -17.30 6.99 5.84
C TYR A 114 -16.71 8.39 6.00
N HIS A 115 -15.46 8.59 5.55
CA HIS A 115 -14.72 9.86 5.66
C HIS A 115 -14.21 10.27 4.26
N PRO A 116 -15.07 10.86 3.40
CA PRO A 116 -14.78 11.11 1.98
C PRO A 116 -13.64 12.13 1.75
N GLU A 117 -13.31 12.93 2.75
CA GLU A 117 -12.18 13.87 2.70
C GLU A 117 -10.82 13.18 2.89
N LEU A 118 -10.80 11.90 3.28
CA LEU A 118 -9.58 11.12 3.44
C LEU A 118 -9.00 10.75 2.08
N PRO A 119 -7.80 11.23 1.72
CA PRO A 119 -7.12 10.76 0.51
C PRO A 119 -6.74 9.28 0.64
N HIS A 120 -6.97 8.51 -0.42
CA HIS A 120 -6.77 7.07 -0.42
C HIS A 120 -5.38 6.64 0.08
N GLY A 121 -4.30 7.19 -0.52
CA GLY A 121 -2.94 6.86 -0.10
C GLY A 121 -2.62 7.25 1.35
N ALA A 122 -3.25 8.31 1.88
CA ALA A 122 -3.08 8.68 3.29
C ALA A 122 -3.70 7.61 4.22
N GLY A 123 -4.87 7.09 3.86
CA GLY A 123 -5.53 6.02 4.61
C GLY A 123 -4.69 4.74 4.67
N LEU A 124 -4.12 4.33 3.53
CA LEU A 124 -3.20 3.19 3.46
C LEU A 124 -1.96 3.40 4.34
N ILE A 125 -1.31 4.58 4.25
CA ILE A 125 -0.13 4.90 5.07
C ILE A 125 -0.44 4.77 6.57
N MET A 126 -1.59 5.29 7.02
CA MET A 126 -1.97 5.24 8.43
C MET A 126 -2.22 3.81 8.93
N LEU A 127 -2.74 2.92 8.07
CA LEU A 127 -2.99 1.51 8.41
C LEU A 127 -1.73 0.66 8.37
N SER A 128 -0.82 0.94 7.44
CA SER A 128 0.22 0.03 6.98
C SER A 128 1.08 -0.58 8.08
N LYS A 129 1.54 0.24 9.04
CA LYS A 129 2.38 -0.24 10.16
C LYS A 129 1.69 -1.38 10.92
N GLU A 130 0.47 -1.15 11.38
CA GLU A 130 -0.24 -2.12 12.22
C GLU A 130 -0.78 -3.30 11.39
N TYR A 131 -1.12 -3.06 10.12
CA TYR A 131 -1.54 -4.09 9.19
C TYR A 131 -0.42 -5.11 8.90
N PHE A 132 0.77 -4.65 8.51
CA PHE A 132 1.88 -5.56 8.26
C PHE A 132 2.45 -6.17 9.53
N THR A 133 2.47 -5.44 10.66
CA THR A 133 2.83 -6.00 11.97
C THR A 133 1.91 -7.16 12.37
N PHE A 134 0.62 -7.07 12.05
CA PHE A 134 -0.33 -8.16 12.30
C PHE A 134 0.08 -9.45 11.56
N TRP A 135 0.46 -9.36 10.28
CA TRP A 135 0.90 -10.52 9.51
C TRP A 135 2.26 -11.05 9.97
N ILE A 136 3.20 -10.19 10.33
CA ILE A 136 4.49 -10.57 10.91
C ILE A 136 4.27 -11.38 12.20
N ASN A 137 3.39 -10.92 13.08
CA ASN A 137 3.08 -11.62 14.34
C ASN A 137 2.38 -12.97 14.13
N LYS A 138 1.78 -13.20 12.97
CA LYS A 138 1.21 -14.51 12.59
C LYS A 138 2.24 -15.48 11.98
N HIS A 139 3.44 -15.01 11.67
CA HIS A 139 4.53 -15.82 11.09
C HIS A 139 4.14 -16.57 9.80
N VAL A 140 3.32 -15.95 8.95
CA VAL A 140 2.80 -16.62 7.74
C VAL A 140 3.61 -16.30 6.47
N CYS A 141 4.45 -15.23 6.48
CA CYS A 141 5.21 -14.76 5.33
C CYS A 141 6.60 -14.23 5.72
N ASP A 142 7.25 -14.76 6.73
CA ASP A 142 8.47 -14.21 7.35
C ASP A 142 9.58 -13.92 6.32
N GLU A 143 9.89 -14.88 5.45
CA GLU A 143 10.91 -14.70 4.40
C GLU A 143 10.55 -13.57 3.44
N ARG A 144 9.27 -13.42 3.09
CA ARG A 144 8.80 -12.36 2.19
C ARG A 144 8.90 -10.97 2.83
N PHE A 145 8.70 -10.87 4.14
CA PHE A 145 8.93 -9.60 4.85
C PHE A 145 10.41 -9.21 4.87
N ILE A 146 11.32 -10.17 5.05
CA ILE A 146 12.77 -9.93 4.94
C ILE A 146 13.12 -9.47 3.51
N ASP A 147 12.60 -10.14 2.48
CA ASP A 147 12.80 -9.74 1.09
C ASP A 147 12.31 -8.32 0.83
N MET A 148 11.11 -7.95 1.31
CA MET A 148 10.56 -6.60 1.14
C MET A 148 11.41 -5.53 1.84
N ALA A 149 12.01 -5.84 3.00
CA ALA A 149 12.97 -4.94 3.65
C ALA A 149 14.22 -4.72 2.77
N HIS A 150 14.75 -5.78 2.17
CA HIS A 150 15.85 -5.68 1.21
C HIS A 150 15.48 -4.84 -0.02
N PHE A 151 14.28 -5.05 -0.58
CA PHE A 151 13.79 -4.30 -1.75
C PHE A 151 13.63 -2.81 -1.44
N LEU A 152 13.25 -2.46 -0.21
CA LEU A 152 13.20 -1.07 0.27
C LEU A 152 14.60 -0.47 0.55
N GLY A 153 15.67 -1.27 0.42
CA GLY A 153 17.06 -0.80 0.53
C GLY A 153 17.75 -1.14 1.86
N MET A 154 17.10 -1.82 2.79
CA MET A 154 17.71 -2.28 4.06
C MET A 154 18.55 -3.53 3.84
N LYS A 155 19.83 -3.36 3.50
CA LYS A 155 20.73 -4.46 3.11
C LYS A 155 20.99 -5.50 4.20
N ASP A 156 20.93 -5.09 5.47
CA ASP A 156 21.25 -5.94 6.62
C ASP A 156 19.98 -6.55 7.26
N ALA A 157 18.83 -6.48 6.58
CA ALA A 157 17.59 -7.08 7.06
C ALA A 157 17.77 -8.59 7.26
N SER A 158 17.31 -9.11 8.40
CA SER A 158 17.48 -10.49 8.79
C SER A 158 16.28 -11.09 9.52
N LYS A 159 15.30 -10.27 9.84
CA LYS A 159 14.06 -10.67 10.51
C LYS A 159 12.87 -9.89 9.93
N PRO A 160 11.65 -10.43 10.01
CA PRO A 160 10.46 -9.82 9.41
C PRO A 160 10.19 -8.37 9.86
N GLU A 161 10.51 -8.03 11.14
CA GLU A 161 10.29 -6.70 11.70
C GLU A 161 11.17 -5.62 11.06
N ASP A 162 12.26 -6.00 10.42
CA ASP A 162 13.13 -5.07 9.68
C ASP A 162 12.37 -4.39 8.54
N PHE A 163 11.37 -5.06 7.96
CA PHE A 163 10.46 -4.46 6.99
C PHE A 163 9.68 -3.26 7.56
N ILE A 164 9.16 -3.38 8.78
CA ILE A 164 8.45 -2.26 9.44
C ILE A 164 9.40 -1.07 9.63
N THR A 165 10.65 -1.34 10.00
CA THR A 165 11.66 -0.29 10.14
C THR A 165 11.90 0.41 8.80
N ALA A 166 12.14 -0.35 7.72
CA ALA A 166 12.36 0.19 6.38
C ALA A 166 11.14 1.00 5.87
N LEU A 167 9.93 0.51 6.10
CA LEU A 167 8.69 1.18 5.71
C LEU A 167 8.54 2.54 6.43
N LEU A 168 8.77 2.56 7.76
CA LEU A 168 8.66 3.78 8.56
C LEU A 168 9.75 4.81 8.20
N GLU A 169 10.96 4.36 7.89
CA GLU A 169 12.03 5.23 7.39
C GLU A 169 11.65 5.89 6.06
N LEU A 170 11.04 5.14 5.14
CA LEU A 170 10.53 5.70 3.89
C LEU A 170 9.38 6.69 4.12
N GLN A 171 8.43 6.38 5.01
CA GLN A 171 7.35 7.31 5.38
C GLN A 171 7.93 8.62 5.94
N LYS A 172 8.91 8.54 6.83
CA LYS A 172 9.60 9.69 7.40
C LYS A 172 10.35 10.50 6.32
N ALA A 173 11.05 9.82 5.42
CA ALA A 173 11.79 10.48 4.33
C ALA A 173 10.84 11.22 3.37
N CYS A 174 9.59 10.78 3.25
CA CYS A 174 8.54 11.41 2.45
C CYS A 174 7.68 12.42 3.24
N GLY A 175 7.91 12.61 4.56
CA GLY A 175 7.17 13.54 5.41
C GLY A 175 5.69 13.16 5.59
N VAL A 176 5.39 11.86 5.75
CA VAL A 176 4.03 11.33 5.91
C VAL A 176 3.89 10.41 7.13
N ASP A 177 4.87 10.39 8.01
CA ASP A 177 4.93 9.55 9.22
C ASP A 177 4.07 10.09 10.38
N ASP A 178 3.60 11.34 10.29
CA ASP A 178 2.79 12.01 11.31
C ASP A 178 1.28 12.02 11.03
N LEU A 179 0.83 11.39 9.94
CA LEU A 179 -0.58 11.30 9.58
C LEU A 179 -1.40 10.62 10.68
N LYS A 180 -2.59 11.18 10.99
CA LYS A 180 -3.48 10.70 12.03
C LYS A 180 -4.90 10.51 11.52
N MET A 181 -5.53 9.42 11.91
CA MET A 181 -6.94 9.15 11.59
C MET A 181 -7.87 10.23 12.17
N SER A 182 -7.56 10.74 13.37
CA SER A 182 -8.32 11.80 14.03
C SER A 182 -8.38 13.10 13.24
N ASP A 183 -7.36 13.43 12.43
CA ASP A 183 -7.33 14.63 11.59
C ASP A 183 -8.37 14.58 10.45
N TYR A 184 -8.85 13.39 10.11
CA TYR A 184 -9.89 13.15 9.11
C TYR A 184 -11.25 12.81 9.72
N GLY A 185 -11.41 13.04 11.04
CA GLY A 185 -12.68 12.83 11.75
C GLY A 185 -13.01 11.36 12.05
N ILE A 186 -12.09 10.42 11.76
CA ILE A 186 -12.24 9.01 12.12
C ILE A 186 -12.15 8.89 13.62
N LYS A 187 -12.98 8.05 14.23
CA LYS A 187 -12.99 7.77 15.66
C LYS A 187 -12.60 6.34 15.95
N LYS A 188 -11.95 6.11 17.07
CA LYS A 188 -11.50 4.76 17.48
C LYS A 188 -12.68 3.77 17.60
N GLU A 189 -13.84 4.25 18.06
CA GLU A 189 -15.05 3.45 18.24
C GLU A 189 -15.67 2.96 16.92
N GLU A 190 -15.24 3.50 15.78
CA GLU A 190 -15.71 3.08 14.46
C GLU A 190 -15.05 1.78 13.98
N ALA A 191 -13.97 1.32 14.64
CA ALA A 191 -13.14 0.19 14.21
C ALA A 191 -13.93 -1.05 13.77
N MET A 192 -14.88 -1.49 14.59
CA MET A 192 -15.71 -2.66 14.25
C MET A 192 -16.67 -2.37 13.08
N THR A 193 -17.18 -1.16 12.96
CA THR A 193 -18.05 -0.74 11.85
C THR A 193 -17.27 -0.75 10.54
N LEU A 194 -16.04 -0.21 10.56
CA LEU A 194 -15.13 -0.19 9.41
C LEU A 194 -14.72 -1.62 9.00
N ALA A 195 -14.39 -2.49 9.97
CA ALA A 195 -14.03 -3.89 9.72
C ALA A 195 -15.16 -4.64 9.00
N LYS A 196 -16.38 -4.55 9.51
CA LYS A 196 -17.56 -5.18 8.89
C LYS A 196 -17.85 -4.61 7.51
N ASN A 197 -17.74 -3.29 7.31
CA ASN A 197 -17.93 -2.66 6.01
C ASN A 197 -16.88 -3.12 4.99
N ALA A 198 -15.61 -3.13 5.38
CA ALA A 198 -14.53 -3.60 4.53
C ALA A 198 -14.81 -5.01 4.00
N ARG A 199 -15.13 -5.93 4.90
CA ARG A 199 -15.44 -7.32 4.53
C ARG A 199 -16.69 -7.44 3.67
N ALA A 200 -17.77 -6.74 4.03
CA ALA A 200 -19.04 -6.81 3.30
C ALA A 200 -18.94 -6.27 1.86
N THR A 201 -18.12 -5.25 1.64
CA THR A 201 -18.03 -4.57 0.33
C THR A 201 -16.98 -5.18 -0.59
N MET A 202 -15.89 -5.74 -0.05
CA MET A 202 -14.77 -6.25 -0.82
C MET A 202 -14.22 -7.59 -0.29
N MET A 203 -15.08 -8.52 0.08
CA MET A 203 -14.72 -9.87 0.57
C MET A 203 -13.68 -10.57 -0.32
N ARG A 204 -13.71 -10.30 -1.64
CA ARG A 204 -12.76 -10.87 -2.60
C ARG A 204 -11.29 -10.57 -2.27
N LEU A 205 -11.01 -9.48 -1.55
CA LEU A 205 -9.65 -9.14 -1.13
C LEU A 205 -9.24 -9.93 0.12
N PHE A 206 -10.16 -10.12 1.06
CA PHE A 206 -9.93 -10.92 2.26
C PHE A 206 -9.62 -12.40 1.96
N VAL A 207 -10.29 -12.98 0.95
CA VAL A 207 -9.99 -14.39 0.54
C VAL A 207 -8.62 -14.53 -0.14
N ARG A 208 -7.91 -13.43 -0.36
CA ARG A 208 -6.55 -13.40 -0.91
C ARG A 208 -5.49 -13.06 0.12
N ASP A 209 -5.90 -12.80 1.35
CA ASP A 209 -4.97 -12.65 2.48
C ASP A 209 -4.10 -13.90 2.64
N PRO A 210 -2.92 -13.78 3.24
CA PRO A 210 -2.06 -14.93 3.54
C PRO A 210 -2.76 -16.01 4.37
N GLN A 211 -3.66 -15.59 5.26
CA GLN A 211 -4.48 -16.43 6.11
C GLN A 211 -5.84 -15.79 6.35
N GLU A 212 -6.86 -16.59 6.63
CA GLU A 212 -8.18 -16.10 7.02
C GLU A 212 -8.14 -15.25 8.28
N THR A 213 -8.95 -14.19 8.30
CA THR A 213 -9.06 -13.24 9.41
C THR A 213 -10.50 -13.11 9.90
N THR A 214 -10.69 -12.72 11.17
CA THR A 214 -12.00 -12.36 11.74
C THR A 214 -12.25 -10.87 11.71
N ASP A 215 -13.50 -10.45 11.93
CA ASP A 215 -13.83 -9.01 12.04
C ASP A 215 -13.16 -8.38 13.26
N GLU A 216 -13.00 -9.13 14.35
CA GLU A 216 -12.33 -8.68 15.57
C GLU A 216 -10.84 -8.44 15.35
N GLU A 217 -10.17 -9.30 14.58
CA GLU A 217 -8.77 -9.12 14.21
C GLU A 217 -8.58 -7.86 13.37
N ILE A 218 -9.46 -7.63 12.38
CA ILE A 218 -9.44 -6.45 11.51
C ILE A 218 -9.77 -5.17 12.32
N ALA A 219 -10.77 -5.21 13.20
CA ALA A 219 -11.07 -4.09 14.10
C ALA A 219 -9.86 -3.77 15.00
N GLY A 220 -9.18 -4.79 15.52
CA GLY A 220 -7.96 -4.62 16.31
C GLY A 220 -6.82 -3.93 15.56
N ILE A 221 -6.70 -4.12 14.24
CA ILE A 221 -5.72 -3.38 13.42
C ILE A 221 -6.08 -1.87 13.40
N TYR A 222 -7.35 -1.51 13.12
CA TYR A 222 -7.80 -0.12 13.16
C TYR A 222 -7.57 0.54 14.53
N GLU A 223 -7.88 -0.17 15.62
CA GLU A 223 -7.71 0.34 16.99
C GLU A 223 -6.26 0.64 17.33
N ARG A 224 -5.31 -0.19 16.86
CA ARG A 224 -3.87 0.02 17.07
C ARG A 224 -3.31 1.11 16.16
N ALA A 225 -3.82 1.22 14.93
CA ALA A 225 -3.42 2.24 13.98
C ALA A 225 -3.97 3.63 14.33
N TYR A 226 -4.99 3.72 15.19
CA TYR A 226 -5.63 4.98 15.57
C TYR A 226 -4.65 5.91 16.29
N ARG A 227 -4.49 7.11 15.75
CA ARG A 227 -3.73 8.22 16.33
C ARG A 227 -4.50 9.53 16.22
#